data_d249e4f3a0afefa8ece50baf82c9cc30
#
_entry.id   d249e4f3a0afefa8ece50baf82c9cc30
#
_cell.length_a   1.000
_cell.length_b   1.000
_cell.length_c   1.000
_cell.angle_alpha   90.00
_cell.angle_beta   90.00
_cell.angle_gamma   90.00
#
_symmetry.space_group_name_H-M   'P 1'
#
loop_
_entity.id
_entity.type
_entity.pdbx_description
1 polymer ?
#
loop_
_entity_poly.entity_id
_entity_poly.type
_entity_poly.pdbx_seq_one_letter_code
_entity_poly.pdbx_strand_id
1 'polypeptide(L)'
;NYDSMWQKIIEAKPMRSNSIPGAFVKWDNTPRHGERGQINVGTPEKFEYYLSKQIKHAREDYHEDMIFMYAWNEWAEGGYLEPDEDDKYGYLEAIKRALEENNEFPEFQDKKA
;
A
#
# COMPACT_ATOMS: atom_id res chain seq x y z
N ASN A 1 8.75 -12.68 4.08
CA ASN A 1 8.64 -11.53 4.98
C ASN A 1 8.12 -10.30 4.25
N TYR A 2 7.89 -9.22 4.97
CA TYR A 2 7.29 -8.00 4.43
C TYR A 2 8.13 -7.41 3.30
N ASP A 3 9.42 -7.26 3.54
CA ASP A 3 10.34 -6.68 2.54
C ASP A 3 10.42 -7.54 1.29
N SER A 4 10.53 -8.87 1.44
CA SER A 4 10.57 -9.79 0.29
C SER A 4 9.30 -9.74 -0.55
N MET A 5 8.15 -9.65 0.10
CA MET A 5 6.86 -9.54 -0.60
C MET A 5 6.80 -8.26 -1.41
N TRP A 6 7.18 -7.14 -0.80
CA TRP A 6 7.18 -5.87 -1.49
C TRP A 6 8.20 -5.82 -2.64
N GLN A 7 9.39 -6.41 -2.46
CA GLN A 7 10.38 -6.49 -3.53
C GLN A 7 9.81 -7.20 -4.77
N LYS A 8 9.10 -8.30 -4.56
CA LYS A 8 8.44 -9.00 -5.68
C LYS A 8 7.39 -8.14 -6.36
N ILE A 9 6.63 -7.38 -5.57
CA ILE A 9 5.58 -6.51 -6.10
C ILE A 9 6.17 -5.39 -6.96
N ILE A 10 7.19 -4.69 -6.48
CA ILE A 10 7.79 -3.57 -7.20
C ILE A 10 8.67 -3.99 -8.37
N GLU A 11 9.11 -5.25 -8.42
CA GLU A 11 9.88 -5.81 -9.53
C GLU A 11 8.98 -6.46 -10.59
N ALA A 12 7.73 -6.71 -10.29
CA ALA A 12 6.81 -7.36 -11.21
C ALA A 12 6.57 -6.50 -12.47
N LYS A 13 6.53 -7.17 -13.61
CA LYS A 13 6.21 -6.52 -14.90
C LYS A 13 4.73 -6.69 -15.22
N PRO A 14 4.11 -5.71 -15.86
CA PRO A 14 2.73 -5.89 -16.30
C PRO A 14 2.64 -7.04 -17.29
N MET A 15 1.68 -7.93 -17.06
CA MET A 15 1.46 -9.10 -17.94
C MET A 15 0.69 -8.72 -19.19
N ARG A 16 -0.06 -7.64 -19.14
CA ARG A 16 -0.90 -7.15 -20.25
C ARG A 16 -0.89 -5.64 -20.26
N SER A 17 -1.24 -5.04 -21.39
CA SER A 17 -1.27 -3.58 -21.56
C SER A 17 -2.30 -2.87 -20.65
N ASN A 18 -3.28 -3.61 -20.15
CA ASN A 18 -4.31 -3.09 -19.24
C ASN A 18 -4.17 -3.58 -17.81
N SER A 19 -3.01 -4.09 -17.43
CA SER A 19 -2.74 -4.51 -16.06
C SER A 19 -2.68 -3.31 -15.14
N ILE A 20 -3.26 -3.44 -13.94
CA ILE A 20 -3.23 -2.41 -12.89
C ILE A 20 -2.42 -2.99 -11.73
N PRO A 21 -1.41 -2.25 -11.23
CA PRO A 21 -0.59 -2.75 -10.14
C PRO A 21 -1.35 -2.77 -8.82
N GLY A 22 -0.93 -3.67 -7.94
CA GLY A 22 -1.49 -3.79 -6.60
C GLY A 22 -0.50 -3.37 -5.53
N ALA A 23 -1.02 -3.16 -4.34
CA ALA A 23 -0.23 -2.89 -3.16
C ALA A 23 -0.95 -3.49 -1.95
N PHE A 24 -0.21 -3.76 -0.89
CA PHE A 24 -0.82 -4.24 0.34
C PHE A 24 -0.26 -3.49 1.55
N VAL A 25 -1.10 -3.35 2.57
CA VAL A 25 -0.72 -2.69 3.82
C VAL A 25 0.09 -3.65 4.69
N LYS A 26 -0.51 -4.76 5.01
CA LYS A 26 0.04 -5.83 5.85
C LYS A 26 -0.87 -7.03 5.77
N TRP A 27 -0.39 -8.16 6.25
CA TRP A 27 -1.14 -9.41 6.28
C TRP A 27 -0.79 -10.18 7.53
N ASP A 28 -1.78 -10.54 8.32
CA ASP A 28 -1.63 -11.44 9.45
C ASP A 28 -2.92 -12.23 9.64
N ASN A 29 -2.94 -13.46 9.16
CA ASN A 29 -4.10 -14.33 9.30
C ASN A 29 -3.95 -15.36 10.43
N THR A 30 -2.97 -15.18 11.33
CA THR A 30 -2.77 -16.07 12.46
C THR A 30 -3.96 -16.12 13.43
N PRO A 31 -4.75 -15.04 13.62
CA PRO A 31 -5.96 -15.14 14.45
C PRO A 31 -6.95 -16.20 13.97
N ARG A 32 -7.00 -16.46 12.66
CA ARG A 32 -7.89 -17.46 12.07
C ARG A 32 -7.23 -18.83 11.89
N HIS A 33 -5.94 -18.87 11.55
CA HIS A 33 -5.24 -20.08 11.14
C HIS A 33 -4.18 -20.55 12.14
N GLY A 34 -3.91 -19.81 13.19
CA GLY A 34 -2.91 -20.17 14.21
C GLY A 34 -1.53 -20.43 13.59
N GLU A 35 -0.91 -21.56 13.94
CA GLU A 35 0.44 -21.91 13.45
C GLU A 35 0.52 -22.06 11.93
N ARG A 36 -0.59 -22.29 11.25
CA ARG A 36 -0.66 -22.38 9.79
C ARG A 36 -0.77 -21.00 9.14
N GLY A 37 -0.96 -19.96 9.94
CA GLY A 37 -1.08 -18.61 9.44
C GLY A 37 0.25 -18.06 8.96
N GLN A 38 0.16 -16.99 8.19
CA GLN A 38 1.31 -16.24 7.69
C GLN A 38 1.24 -14.80 8.17
N ILE A 39 2.40 -14.27 8.48
CA ILE A 39 2.53 -12.87 8.92
C ILE A 39 3.45 -12.15 7.96
N ASN A 40 2.92 -11.10 7.33
CA ASN A 40 3.69 -10.17 6.52
C ASN A 40 3.36 -8.76 7.00
N VAL A 41 3.99 -8.36 8.08
CA VAL A 41 3.75 -7.07 8.74
C VAL A 41 5.05 -6.29 8.75
N GLY A 42 4.97 -5.01 8.43
CA GLY A 42 6.07 -4.06 8.54
C GLY A 42 5.70 -2.91 9.45
N THR A 43 6.16 -1.74 9.09
CA THR A 43 5.87 -0.50 9.79
C THR A 43 5.26 0.50 8.82
N PRO A 44 4.59 1.57 9.31
CA PRO A 44 4.13 2.64 8.43
C PRO A 44 5.25 3.24 7.57
N GLU A 45 6.47 3.34 8.12
CA GLU A 45 7.63 3.87 7.40
C GLU A 45 8.06 2.95 6.25
N LYS A 46 8.06 1.63 6.47
CA LYS A 46 8.33 0.66 5.40
C LYS A 46 7.24 0.68 4.34
N PHE A 47 5.99 0.75 4.76
CA PHE A 47 4.87 0.84 3.85
C PHE A 47 4.97 2.09 2.96
N GLU A 48 5.28 3.23 3.54
CA GLU A 48 5.50 4.47 2.80
C GLU A 48 6.60 4.30 1.75
N TYR A 49 7.73 3.74 2.14
CA TYR A 49 8.87 3.52 1.26
C TYR A 49 8.50 2.67 0.04
N TYR A 50 7.85 1.54 0.28
CA TYR A 50 7.46 0.65 -0.81
C TYR A 50 6.32 1.19 -1.65
N LEU A 51 5.34 1.82 -1.02
CA LEU A 51 4.23 2.42 -1.74
C LEU A 51 4.71 3.55 -2.64
N SER A 52 5.65 4.37 -2.17
CA SER A 52 6.25 5.43 -2.99
C SER A 52 6.90 4.84 -4.25
N LYS A 53 7.63 3.74 -4.11
CA LYS A 53 8.21 3.03 -5.26
C LYS A 53 7.14 2.44 -6.18
N GLN A 54 6.07 1.91 -5.62
CA GLN A 54 4.98 1.33 -6.41
C GLN A 54 4.21 2.38 -7.20
N ILE A 55 4.03 3.56 -6.64
CA ILE A 55 3.40 4.69 -7.36
C ILE A 55 4.23 5.05 -8.59
N LYS A 56 5.55 5.14 -8.44
CA LYS A 56 6.45 5.40 -9.56
C LYS A 56 6.41 4.26 -10.59
N HIS A 57 6.42 3.02 -10.12
CA HIS A 57 6.35 1.81 -10.94
C HIS A 57 5.04 1.76 -11.74
N ALA A 58 3.93 2.11 -11.11
CA ALA A 58 2.63 2.18 -11.78
C ALA A 58 2.66 3.17 -12.95
N ARG A 59 3.28 4.32 -12.74
CA ARG A 59 3.37 5.37 -13.77
C ARG A 59 4.34 4.96 -14.89
N GLU A 60 5.52 4.48 -14.54
CA GLU A 60 6.60 4.26 -15.52
C GLU A 60 6.48 2.93 -16.27
N ASP A 61 6.10 1.85 -15.58
CA ASP A 61 6.08 0.51 -16.16
C ASP A 61 4.68 0.05 -16.56
N TYR A 62 3.65 0.42 -15.79
CA TYR A 62 2.27 0.05 -16.07
C TYR A 62 1.54 1.12 -16.88
N HIS A 63 2.04 2.35 -16.90
CA HIS A 63 1.38 3.51 -17.54
C HIS A 63 -0.04 3.71 -17.02
N GLU A 64 -0.20 3.53 -15.70
CA GLU A 64 -1.50 3.63 -15.03
C GLU A 64 -1.44 4.67 -13.93
N ASP A 65 -2.58 5.30 -13.67
CA ASP A 65 -2.76 6.28 -12.60
C ASP A 65 -3.57 5.70 -11.43
N MET A 66 -3.64 4.38 -11.34
CA MET A 66 -4.37 3.65 -10.30
C MET A 66 -3.52 2.54 -9.71
N ILE A 67 -3.73 2.29 -8.43
CA ILE A 67 -3.19 1.13 -7.71
C ILE A 67 -4.33 0.54 -6.89
N PHE A 68 -4.54 -0.77 -6.99
CA PHE A 68 -5.47 -1.45 -6.11
C PHE A 68 -4.81 -1.74 -4.78
N MET A 69 -5.43 -1.26 -3.70
CA MET A 69 -4.88 -1.39 -2.35
C MET A 69 -5.63 -2.45 -1.55
N TYR A 70 -4.91 -3.41 -1.02
CA TYR A 70 -5.39 -4.35 -0.01
C TYR A 70 -4.99 -3.79 1.36
N ALA A 71 -5.84 -3.35 2.27
CA ALA A 71 -7.25 -3.04 2.09
C ALA A 71 -7.64 -1.97 3.11
N TRP A 72 -8.83 -1.42 2.96
CA TRP A 72 -9.33 -0.43 3.93
C TRP A 72 -9.66 -1.08 5.27
N ASN A 73 -10.38 -2.19 5.26
CA ASN A 73 -10.99 -2.75 6.47
C ASN A 73 -10.95 -4.27 6.58
N GLU A 74 -9.91 -4.91 6.07
CA GLU A 74 -9.79 -6.36 6.18
C GLU A 74 -9.14 -6.76 7.51
N TRP A 75 -9.88 -6.56 8.61
CA TRP A 75 -9.40 -6.80 9.96
C TRP A 75 -9.12 -8.28 10.25
N ALA A 76 -9.94 -9.19 9.73
CA ALA A 76 -9.78 -10.63 9.96
C ALA A 76 -8.46 -11.17 9.43
N GLU A 77 -7.88 -10.51 8.42
CA GLU A 77 -6.62 -10.87 7.80
C GLU A 77 -5.51 -9.89 8.15
N GLY A 78 -5.74 -8.99 9.08
CA GLY A 78 -4.76 -7.99 9.49
C GLY A 78 -4.33 -7.04 8.39
N GLY A 79 -5.13 -6.89 7.34
CA GLY A 79 -4.79 -6.08 6.17
C GLY A 79 -5.62 -4.80 6.07
N TYR A 80 -5.52 -3.93 7.05
CA TYR A 80 -6.40 -2.78 7.13
C TYR A 80 -5.63 -1.46 7.20
N LEU A 81 -6.20 -0.44 6.58
CA LEU A 81 -5.73 0.94 6.64
C LEU A 81 -6.42 1.74 7.74
N GLU A 82 -7.60 1.28 8.19
CA GLU A 82 -8.33 1.98 9.23
C GLU A 82 -7.45 2.22 10.45
N PRO A 83 -7.59 3.36 11.13
CA PRO A 83 -6.80 3.65 12.33
C PRO A 83 -7.02 2.62 13.43
N ASP A 84 -5.96 2.24 14.12
CA ASP A 84 -5.99 1.33 15.26
C ASP A 84 -5.25 1.92 16.46
N GLU A 85 -5.21 1.17 17.54
CA GLU A 85 -4.56 1.63 18.78
C GLU A 85 -3.02 1.63 18.66
N ASP A 86 -2.48 0.73 17.85
CA ASP A 86 -1.03 0.57 17.71
C ASP A 86 -0.40 1.61 16.79
N ASP A 87 -0.94 1.75 15.59
CA ASP A 87 -0.36 2.63 14.56
C ASP A 87 -1.16 3.91 14.36
N LYS A 88 -2.35 3.99 14.94
CA LYS A 88 -3.26 5.15 14.83
C LYS A 88 -3.49 5.50 13.36
N TYR A 89 -3.13 6.71 12.93
CA TYR A 89 -3.26 7.16 11.54
C TYR A 89 -2.01 6.90 10.71
N GLY A 90 -1.04 6.17 11.26
CA GLY A 90 0.28 6.00 10.64
C GLY A 90 0.26 5.51 9.20
N TYR A 91 -0.58 4.52 8.88
CA TYR A 91 -0.69 4.00 7.51
C TYR A 91 -1.37 4.97 6.56
N LEU A 92 -2.38 5.71 7.01
CA LEU A 92 -3.02 6.74 6.18
C LEU A 92 -2.07 7.91 5.93
N GLU A 93 -1.31 8.31 6.93
CA GLU A 93 -0.27 9.35 6.79
C GLU A 93 0.83 8.88 5.85
N ALA A 94 1.18 7.60 5.88
CA ALA A 94 2.16 7.02 4.97
C ALA A 94 1.69 7.11 3.51
N ILE A 95 0.42 6.85 3.24
CA ILE A 95 -0.15 7.01 1.89
C ILE A 95 -0.03 8.45 1.44
N LYS A 96 -0.39 9.38 2.29
CA LYS A 96 -0.30 10.82 1.98
C LYS A 96 1.13 11.20 1.59
N ARG A 97 2.11 10.81 2.42
CA ARG A 97 3.52 11.13 2.15
C ARG A 97 4.03 10.46 0.88
N ALA A 98 3.65 9.20 0.62
CA ALA A 98 4.04 8.51 -0.60
C ALA A 98 3.51 9.21 -1.84
N LEU A 99 2.28 9.70 -1.80
CA LEU A 99 1.69 10.47 -2.89
C LEU A 99 2.38 11.82 -3.06
N GLU A 100 2.67 12.52 -1.96
CA GLU A 100 3.38 13.79 -1.99
C GLU A 100 4.80 13.64 -2.59
N GLU A 101 5.51 12.58 -2.22
CA GLU A 101 6.85 12.29 -2.75
C GLU A 101 6.86 12.07 -4.26
N ASN A 102 5.74 11.68 -4.83
CA ASN A 102 5.59 11.45 -6.27
C ASN A 102 4.77 12.53 -6.99
N ASN A 103 4.48 13.63 -6.34
CA ASN A 103 3.67 14.73 -6.87
C ASN A 103 2.26 14.28 -7.30
N GLU A 104 1.71 13.31 -6.59
CA GLU A 104 0.39 12.75 -6.89
C GLU A 104 -0.67 13.10 -5.83
N PHE A 105 -0.28 13.77 -4.75
CA PHE A 105 -1.25 14.17 -3.74
C PHE A 105 -2.05 15.36 -4.27
N PRO A 106 -3.41 15.27 -4.26
CA PRO A 106 -4.23 16.35 -4.78
C PRO A 106 -4.03 17.66 -4.01
N GLU A 107 -3.78 18.73 -4.73
CA GLU A 107 -3.75 20.06 -4.14
C GLU A 107 -5.17 20.52 -3.89
N PHE A 108 -5.45 20.87 -2.65
CA PHE A 108 -6.73 21.47 -2.29
C PHE A 108 -6.68 22.93 -2.67
N GLN A 109 -7.27 23.26 -3.80
CA GLN A 109 -7.48 24.66 -4.12
C GLN A 109 -8.76 25.13 -3.44
N ASP A 110 -8.58 26.02 -2.47
CA ASP A 110 -9.70 26.70 -1.84
C ASP A 110 -10.36 27.60 -2.90
N LYS A 111 -11.47 27.11 -3.46
CA LYS A 111 -12.28 27.93 -4.38
C LYS A 111 -13.02 28.99 -3.56
N LYS A 112 -12.34 30.04 -3.23
CA LYS A 112 -13.06 31.24 -2.82
C LYS A 112 -13.75 31.81 -4.06
N ALA A 113 -15.06 31.73 -4.01
CA ALA A 113 -15.89 32.40 -5.00
C ALA A 113 -15.54 33.89 -5.01
#